data_a53e6c6bf6c66990b6ec86c9baf9bfd2
#
_entry.id   a53e6c6bf6c66990b6ec86c9baf9bfd2
#
_cell.length_a   1.000
_cell.length_b   1.000
_cell.length_c   1.000
_cell.angle_alpha   90.00
_cell.angle_beta   90.00
_cell.angle_gamma   90.00
#
_symmetry.space_group_name_H-M   'P 1'
#
loop_
_entity.id
_entity.type
_entity.pdbx_description
1 polymer ?
#
loop_
_entity_poly.entity_id
_entity_poly.type
_entity_poly.pdbx_seq_one_letter_code
_entity_poly.pdbx_strand_id
1 'polypeptide(L)'
;VVRAATEEDLAVVEKNREKEVYAFRVCQEKILEHKLDMKLVSVECSFEGTKILFFFTSDGRVDFRGLVKSLAAVFHTRIELRQIGIRDEAKMLGGLGICGRPFCCNSFLREFQPVSIKMAKTQNLSLNPTKISGTCGRLMCCLKYEQEAYEDLMKDAPRMDSFVETPDGAGTIISVNTLREKVRVRLDDAPDTLKTYHNSEIRVVRSGKGKRPEGYVQPPKE
;
A
#
# COMPACT_ATOMS: atom_id res chain seq x y z
N VAL A 1 -1.70 26.52 -13.10
CA VAL A 1 -1.04 27.63 -12.37
C VAL A 1 -1.52 28.92 -13.02
N VAL A 2 -2.17 29.80 -12.25
CA VAL A 2 -2.69 31.08 -12.79
C VAL A 2 -1.62 32.17 -12.66
N ARG A 3 -1.03 32.35 -11.48
CA ARG A 3 0.07 33.29 -11.19
C ARG A 3 0.84 32.86 -9.94
N ALA A 4 1.97 33.47 -9.68
CA ALA A 4 2.66 33.35 -8.40
C ALA A 4 1.84 34.05 -7.29
N ALA A 5 1.90 33.51 -6.06
CA ALA A 5 1.25 34.10 -4.90
C ALA A 5 1.93 35.41 -4.51
N THR A 6 1.14 36.43 -4.15
CA THR A 6 1.62 37.69 -3.59
C THR A 6 1.71 37.59 -2.05
N GLU A 7 2.33 38.59 -1.41
CA GLU A 7 2.37 38.69 0.06
C GLU A 7 0.95 38.76 0.68
N GLU A 8 0.04 39.46 0.00
CA GLU A 8 -1.37 39.53 0.40
C GLU A 8 -2.05 38.15 0.35
N ASP A 9 -1.79 37.36 -0.71
CA ASP A 9 -2.31 35.99 -0.82
C ASP A 9 -1.80 35.10 0.35
N LEU A 10 -0.52 35.23 0.70
CA LEU A 10 0.08 34.48 1.82
C LEU A 10 -0.54 34.90 3.16
N ALA A 11 -0.82 36.18 3.37
CA ALA A 11 -1.51 36.65 4.58
C ALA A 11 -2.94 36.10 4.67
N VAL A 12 -3.66 35.99 3.55
CA VAL A 12 -4.99 35.36 3.51
C VAL A 12 -4.92 33.87 3.86
N VAL A 13 -3.91 33.15 3.34
CA VAL A 13 -3.71 31.73 3.65
C VAL A 13 -3.44 31.54 5.13
N GLU A 14 -2.60 32.34 5.75
CA GLU A 14 -2.29 32.24 7.18
C GLU A 14 -3.52 32.51 8.05
N LYS A 15 -4.29 33.55 7.72
CA LYS A 15 -5.57 33.84 8.39
C LYS A 15 -6.59 32.69 8.24
N ASN A 16 -6.60 32.03 7.08
CA ASN A 16 -7.47 30.86 6.86
C ASN A 16 -7.00 29.67 7.70
N ARG A 17 -5.69 29.44 7.85
CA ARG A 17 -5.14 28.39 8.74
C ARG A 17 -5.56 28.58 10.20
N GLU A 18 -5.50 29.80 10.71
CA GLU A 18 -5.99 30.10 12.07
C GLU A 18 -7.48 29.77 12.21
N LYS A 19 -8.29 30.14 11.19
CA LYS A 19 -9.71 29.80 11.16
C LYS A 19 -9.95 28.28 11.09
N GLU A 20 -9.16 27.54 10.32
CA GLU A 20 -9.23 26.08 10.22
C GLU A 20 -8.98 25.41 11.56
N VAL A 21 -7.94 25.85 12.30
CA VAL A 21 -7.64 25.35 13.65
C VAL A 21 -8.79 25.62 14.62
N TYR A 22 -9.35 26.84 14.58
CA TYR A 22 -10.50 27.19 15.39
C TYR A 22 -11.73 26.37 15.01
N ALA A 23 -12.02 26.24 13.71
CA ALA A 23 -13.15 25.49 13.20
C ALA A 23 -13.06 24.00 13.53
N PHE A 24 -11.83 23.46 13.55
CA PHE A 24 -11.59 22.07 13.96
C PHE A 24 -12.01 21.82 15.41
N ARG A 25 -11.61 22.69 16.34
CA ARG A 25 -11.97 22.59 17.76
C ARG A 25 -13.47 22.71 17.98
N VAL A 26 -14.08 23.75 17.41
CA VAL A 26 -15.54 23.96 17.51
C VAL A 26 -16.31 22.77 16.95
N CYS A 27 -15.88 22.21 15.80
CA CYS A 27 -16.54 21.05 15.21
C CYS A 27 -16.41 19.82 16.10
N GLN A 28 -15.26 19.57 16.73
CA GLN A 28 -15.10 18.46 17.67
C GLN A 28 -16.06 18.59 18.88
N GLU A 29 -16.18 19.79 19.46
CA GLU A 29 -17.13 20.04 20.55
C GLU A 29 -18.57 19.77 20.12
N LYS A 30 -18.95 20.25 18.93
CA LYS A 30 -20.30 20.04 18.40
C LYS A 30 -20.59 18.56 18.04
N ILE A 31 -19.60 17.80 17.57
CA ILE A 31 -19.73 16.36 17.35
C ILE A 31 -20.07 15.65 18.68
N LEU A 32 -19.39 16.02 19.77
CA LEU A 32 -19.64 15.49 21.11
C LEU A 32 -21.01 15.88 21.63
N GLU A 33 -21.42 17.16 21.49
CA GLU A 33 -22.76 17.65 21.89
C GLU A 33 -23.88 16.90 21.20
N HIS A 34 -23.74 16.65 19.88
CA HIS A 34 -24.70 15.92 19.08
C HIS A 34 -24.58 14.40 19.20
N LYS A 35 -23.59 13.88 19.95
CA LYS A 35 -23.31 12.44 20.17
C LYS A 35 -23.20 11.67 18.84
N LEU A 36 -22.51 12.26 17.85
CA LEU A 36 -22.35 11.65 16.53
C LEU A 36 -21.16 10.67 16.54
N ASP A 37 -21.36 9.50 15.97
CA ASP A 37 -20.31 8.49 15.77
C ASP A 37 -19.53 8.79 14.48
N MET A 38 -18.68 9.80 14.56
CA MET A 38 -17.82 10.25 13.47
C MET A 38 -16.51 10.84 14.01
N LYS A 39 -15.43 10.67 13.25
CA LYS A 39 -14.12 11.23 13.57
C LYS A 39 -13.79 12.34 12.59
N LEU A 40 -13.62 13.55 13.08
CA LEU A 40 -13.12 14.68 12.29
C LEU A 40 -11.64 14.46 11.95
N VAL A 41 -11.28 14.59 10.67
CA VAL A 41 -9.92 14.36 10.17
C VAL A 41 -9.23 15.67 9.84
N SER A 42 -9.89 16.56 9.10
CA SER A 42 -9.33 17.84 8.68
C SER A 42 -10.43 18.86 8.40
N VAL A 43 -10.06 20.12 8.41
CA VAL A 43 -10.92 21.25 8.01
C VAL A 43 -10.15 22.10 7.01
N GLU A 44 -10.82 22.53 5.96
CA GLU A 44 -10.26 23.41 4.93
C GLU A 44 -11.17 24.59 4.68
N CYS A 45 -10.64 25.79 4.69
CA CYS A 45 -11.32 27.01 4.29
C CYS A 45 -11.03 27.32 2.82
N SER A 46 -12.05 27.72 2.04
CA SER A 46 -11.80 28.24 0.70
C SER A 46 -10.97 29.52 0.79
N PHE A 47 -10.14 29.78 -0.22
CA PHE A 47 -9.29 30.99 -0.25
C PHE A 47 -10.08 32.28 0.00
N GLU A 48 -11.25 32.40 -0.58
CA GLU A 48 -12.15 33.54 -0.43
C GLU A 48 -12.93 33.55 0.91
N GLY A 49 -12.80 32.53 1.75
CA GLY A 49 -13.51 32.40 3.03
C GLY A 49 -15.01 32.16 2.91
N THR A 50 -15.51 31.86 1.71
CA THR A 50 -16.95 31.70 1.44
C THR A 50 -17.53 30.36 1.88
N LYS A 51 -16.67 29.35 2.05
CA LYS A 51 -17.07 28.01 2.52
C LYS A 51 -16.01 27.36 3.39
N ILE A 52 -16.46 26.47 4.29
CA ILE A 52 -15.61 25.63 5.13
C ILE A 52 -15.98 24.16 4.85
N LEU A 53 -14.98 23.35 4.49
CA LEU A 53 -15.10 21.90 4.29
C LEU A 53 -14.60 21.18 5.53
N PHE A 54 -15.38 20.23 6.02
CA PHE A 54 -15.03 19.36 7.14
C PHE A 54 -14.90 17.93 6.60
N PHE A 55 -13.73 17.34 6.67
CA PHE A 55 -13.46 15.97 6.28
C PHE A 55 -13.56 15.05 7.48
N PHE A 56 -14.36 14.01 7.38
CA PHE A 56 -14.57 13.07 8.47
C PHE A 56 -14.61 11.61 8.00
N THR A 57 -14.34 10.70 8.93
CA THR A 57 -14.55 9.25 8.76
C THR A 57 -15.64 8.77 9.70
N SER A 58 -16.40 7.76 9.28
CA SER A 58 -17.39 7.05 10.07
C SER A 58 -17.60 5.66 9.50
N ASP A 59 -17.89 4.68 10.36
CA ASP A 59 -18.18 3.31 9.96
C ASP A 59 -19.58 3.13 9.37
N GLY A 60 -20.46 4.09 9.60
CA GLY A 60 -21.84 4.05 9.16
C GLY A 60 -22.36 5.35 8.54
N ARG A 61 -23.65 5.38 8.30
CA ARG A 61 -24.36 6.59 7.85
C ARG A 61 -24.65 7.49 9.04
N VAL A 62 -24.14 8.70 9.03
CA VAL A 62 -24.32 9.71 10.08
C VAL A 62 -25.37 10.73 9.66
N ASP A 63 -26.32 11.07 10.56
CA ASP A 63 -27.20 12.20 10.35
C ASP A 63 -26.59 13.48 10.94
N PHE A 64 -25.95 14.25 10.08
CA PHE A 64 -25.24 15.46 10.44
C PHE A 64 -26.05 16.76 10.25
N ARG A 65 -27.38 16.68 10.00
CA ARG A 65 -28.24 17.88 9.78
C ARG A 65 -28.20 18.86 10.95
N GLY A 66 -28.23 18.34 12.19
CA GLY A 66 -28.09 19.15 13.41
C GLY A 66 -26.72 19.81 13.50
N LEU A 67 -25.65 19.05 13.24
CA LEU A 67 -24.28 19.55 13.26
C LEU A 67 -24.07 20.67 12.23
N VAL A 68 -24.55 20.52 11.00
CA VAL A 68 -24.44 21.58 9.97
C VAL A 68 -25.13 22.87 10.41
N LYS A 69 -26.33 22.79 11.01
CA LYS A 69 -27.03 23.99 11.53
C LYS A 69 -26.25 24.67 12.63
N SER A 70 -25.69 23.89 13.57
CA SER A 70 -24.89 24.43 14.67
C SER A 70 -23.60 25.10 14.18
N LEU A 71 -22.89 24.49 13.21
CA LEU A 71 -21.70 25.06 12.60
C LEU A 71 -21.99 26.32 11.77
N ALA A 72 -23.09 26.30 10.99
CA ALA A 72 -23.52 27.45 10.21
C ALA A 72 -23.87 28.65 11.08
N ALA A 73 -24.47 28.43 12.26
CA ALA A 73 -24.78 29.47 13.22
C ALA A 73 -23.52 30.12 13.84
N VAL A 74 -22.41 29.34 13.96
CA VAL A 74 -21.15 29.86 14.51
C VAL A 74 -20.32 30.58 13.44
N PHE A 75 -20.21 30.00 12.26
CA PHE A 75 -19.27 30.51 11.23
C PHE A 75 -19.92 31.48 10.22
N HIS A 76 -21.23 31.54 10.14
CA HIS A 76 -21.98 32.36 9.18
C HIS A 76 -21.50 32.19 7.73
N THR A 77 -21.02 31.00 7.40
CA THR A 77 -20.50 30.63 6.09
C THR A 77 -21.12 29.31 5.62
N ARG A 78 -20.97 28.99 4.33
CA ARG A 78 -21.41 27.71 3.78
C ARG A 78 -20.59 26.55 4.38
N ILE A 79 -21.26 25.62 5.02
CA ILE A 79 -20.67 24.42 5.63
C ILE A 79 -20.86 23.23 4.70
N GLU A 80 -19.78 22.54 4.35
CA GLU A 80 -19.78 21.29 3.62
C GLU A 80 -19.13 20.19 4.48
N LEU A 81 -19.83 19.08 4.68
CA LEU A 81 -19.33 17.89 5.37
C LEU A 81 -19.05 16.81 4.32
N ARG A 82 -17.82 16.30 4.29
CA ARG A 82 -17.36 15.31 3.34
C ARG A 82 -16.86 14.06 4.06
N GLN A 83 -17.58 12.97 3.90
CA GLN A 83 -17.09 11.67 4.37
C GLN A 83 -15.97 11.19 3.46
N ILE A 84 -14.86 10.78 4.05
CA ILE A 84 -13.70 10.23 3.35
C ILE A 84 -13.44 8.80 3.77
N GLY A 85 -12.74 8.05 2.91
CA GLY A 85 -12.33 6.68 3.19
C GLY A 85 -11.09 6.63 4.11
N ILE A 86 -10.89 5.51 4.80
CA ILE A 86 -9.74 5.30 5.71
C ILE A 86 -8.38 5.52 5.02
N ARG A 87 -8.27 5.21 3.72
CA ARG A 87 -7.03 5.45 2.96
C ARG A 87 -6.84 6.94 2.66
N ASP A 88 -7.91 7.66 2.40
CA ASP A 88 -7.85 9.11 2.18
C ASP A 88 -7.52 9.84 3.50
N GLU A 89 -8.04 9.35 4.62
CA GLU A 89 -7.61 9.79 5.96
C GLU A 89 -6.10 9.61 6.13
N ALA A 90 -5.58 8.40 5.89
CA ALA A 90 -4.15 8.13 5.98
C ALA A 90 -3.32 9.00 5.02
N LYS A 91 -3.85 9.28 3.81
CA LYS A 91 -3.22 10.18 2.84
C LYS A 91 -3.16 11.62 3.34
N MET A 92 -4.21 12.12 3.98
CA MET A 92 -4.27 13.50 4.51
C MET A 92 -3.37 13.67 5.73
N LEU A 93 -3.39 12.72 6.65
CA LEU A 93 -2.58 12.77 7.88
C LEU A 93 -1.09 12.52 7.61
N GLY A 94 -0.77 11.78 6.55
CA GLY A 94 0.60 11.39 6.28
C GLY A 94 1.14 10.36 7.27
N GLY A 95 2.45 10.11 7.21
CA GLY A 95 3.15 9.19 8.12
C GLY A 95 4.08 8.23 7.42
N LEU A 96 4.63 7.27 8.17
CA LEU A 96 5.54 6.25 7.69
C LEU A 96 4.85 4.89 7.57
N GLY A 97 5.11 4.20 6.48
CA GLY A 97 4.69 2.82 6.26
C GLY A 97 5.54 1.84 7.07
N ILE A 98 5.14 0.57 7.07
CA ILE A 98 5.91 -0.53 7.68
C ILE A 98 7.31 -0.71 7.07
N CYS A 99 7.54 -0.16 5.88
CA CYS A 99 8.83 -0.13 5.18
C CYS A 99 9.72 1.05 5.60
N GLY A 100 9.29 1.91 6.54
CA GLY A 100 10.03 3.09 6.99
C GLY A 100 10.02 4.28 6.02
N ARG A 101 9.31 4.18 4.88
CA ARG A 101 9.17 5.27 3.91
C ARG A 101 7.85 6.03 4.13
N PRO A 102 7.75 7.30 3.70
CA PRO A 102 6.47 8.02 3.69
C PRO A 102 5.39 7.23 2.95
N PHE A 103 4.14 7.38 3.35
CA PHE A 103 3.02 6.67 2.73
C PHE A 103 3.02 6.89 1.21
N CYS A 104 2.94 5.79 0.44
CA CYS A 104 2.86 5.84 -1.01
C CYS A 104 1.72 6.73 -1.50
N CYS A 105 0.56 6.67 -0.82
CA CYS A 105 -0.62 7.48 -1.14
C CYS A 105 -0.43 8.97 -0.88
N ASN A 106 0.42 9.35 0.07
CA ASN A 106 0.72 10.74 0.36
C ASN A 106 1.81 11.30 -0.57
N SER A 107 2.76 10.46 -1.00
CA SER A 107 3.93 10.88 -1.78
C SER A 107 3.70 10.82 -3.30
N PHE A 108 3.78 9.65 -3.91
CA PHE A 108 3.82 9.51 -5.38
C PHE A 108 2.60 8.79 -5.98
N LEU A 109 1.91 7.95 -5.22
CA LEU A 109 0.80 7.15 -5.72
C LEU A 109 -0.54 7.89 -5.54
N ARG A 110 -0.84 8.79 -6.46
CA ARG A 110 -2.04 9.65 -6.37
C ARG A 110 -3.33 8.94 -6.76
N GLU A 111 -3.25 8.02 -7.72
CA GLU A 111 -4.38 7.25 -8.21
C GLU A 111 -4.38 5.84 -7.63
N PHE A 112 -5.56 5.39 -7.18
CA PHE A 112 -5.72 4.07 -6.61
C PHE A 112 -6.33 3.10 -7.61
N GLN A 113 -5.65 1.97 -7.77
CA GLN A 113 -6.19 0.80 -8.45
C GLN A 113 -6.53 -0.29 -7.43
N PRO A 114 -7.51 -1.15 -7.72
CA PRO A 114 -7.86 -2.27 -6.85
C PRO A 114 -6.67 -3.18 -6.58
N VAL A 115 -6.47 -3.53 -5.31
CA VAL A 115 -5.42 -4.45 -4.86
C VAL A 115 -6.04 -5.77 -4.46
N SER A 116 -5.47 -6.89 -4.89
CA SER A 116 -5.95 -8.22 -4.58
C SER A 116 -4.92 -9.04 -3.80
N ILE A 117 -5.40 -10.04 -3.06
CA ILE A 117 -4.55 -11.01 -2.35
C ILE A 117 -3.68 -11.82 -3.33
N LYS A 118 -4.14 -11.99 -4.60
CA LYS A 118 -3.35 -12.65 -5.64
C LYS A 118 -2.01 -11.94 -5.86
N MET A 119 -1.98 -10.62 -5.80
CA MET A 119 -0.75 -9.83 -5.95
C MET A 119 0.26 -10.13 -4.83
N ALA A 120 -0.21 -10.25 -3.58
CA ALA A 120 0.64 -10.66 -2.46
C ALA A 120 1.22 -12.07 -2.65
N LYS A 121 0.44 -13.01 -3.21
CA LYS A 121 0.94 -14.35 -3.55
C LYS A 121 1.99 -14.31 -4.64
N THR A 122 1.76 -13.53 -5.71
CA THR A 122 2.73 -13.35 -6.81
C THR A 122 4.06 -12.80 -6.28
N GLN A 123 4.01 -11.90 -5.31
CA GLN A 123 5.18 -11.29 -4.69
C GLN A 123 5.79 -12.13 -3.56
N ASN A 124 5.35 -13.40 -3.40
CA ASN A 124 5.82 -14.33 -2.36
C ASN A 124 5.72 -13.78 -0.93
N LEU A 125 4.74 -12.90 -0.67
CA LEU A 125 4.50 -12.39 0.66
C LEU A 125 3.65 -13.37 1.48
N SER A 126 3.94 -13.42 2.78
CA SER A 126 3.08 -14.14 3.73
C SER A 126 1.68 -13.55 3.72
N LEU A 127 0.65 -14.38 3.64
CA LEU A 127 -0.75 -13.95 3.65
C LEU A 127 -1.25 -13.51 5.03
N ASN A 128 -0.35 -13.33 5.99
CA ASN A 128 -0.71 -12.77 7.29
C ASN A 128 -1.21 -11.34 7.10
N PRO A 129 -2.44 -11.00 7.53
CA PRO A 129 -3.03 -9.67 7.40
C PRO A 129 -2.10 -8.55 7.91
N THR A 130 -1.36 -8.76 8.98
CA THR A 130 -0.42 -7.77 9.53
C THR A 130 0.75 -7.45 8.61
N LYS A 131 1.11 -8.36 7.69
CA LYS A 131 2.23 -8.19 6.75
C LYS A 131 1.82 -7.69 5.37
N ILE A 132 0.55 -7.84 5.00
CA ILE A 132 0.02 -7.41 3.70
C ILE A 132 -0.90 -6.20 3.78
N SER A 133 -1.23 -5.73 4.99
CA SER A 133 -2.01 -4.51 5.21
C SER A 133 -1.10 -3.33 5.49
N GLY A 134 -1.47 -2.18 4.95
CA GLY A 134 -0.86 -0.91 5.31
C GLY A 134 -1.40 -0.36 6.63
N THR A 135 -0.85 0.74 7.11
CA THR A 135 -1.27 1.44 8.32
C THR A 135 -2.76 1.83 8.30
N CYS A 136 -3.33 2.03 7.11
CA CYS A 136 -4.76 2.29 6.93
C CYS A 136 -5.66 1.03 7.07
N GLY A 137 -5.11 -0.13 7.45
CA GLY A 137 -5.87 -1.39 7.56
C GLY A 137 -6.32 -2.04 6.24
N ARG A 138 -6.04 -1.40 5.10
CA ARG A 138 -6.32 -1.95 3.76
C ARG A 138 -5.06 -2.60 3.18
N LEU A 139 -5.22 -3.48 2.18
CA LEU A 139 -4.07 -4.05 1.47
C LEU A 139 -3.10 -2.96 1.00
N MET A 140 -1.81 -3.21 1.13
CA MET A 140 -0.76 -2.26 0.75
C MET A 140 -0.87 -1.87 -0.72
N CYS A 141 -0.86 -0.57 -1.00
CA CYS A 141 -0.95 -0.05 -2.36
C CYS A 141 0.30 -0.33 -3.21
N CYS A 142 1.47 -0.50 -2.58
CA CYS A 142 2.69 -0.91 -3.27
C CYS A 142 2.57 -2.30 -3.93
N LEU A 143 1.71 -3.20 -3.44
CA LEU A 143 1.46 -4.49 -4.08
C LEU A 143 1.01 -4.32 -5.54
N LYS A 144 0.11 -3.38 -5.81
CA LYS A 144 -0.32 -3.10 -7.18
C LYS A 144 0.75 -2.36 -7.96
N TYR A 145 1.44 -1.42 -7.32
CA TYR A 145 2.50 -0.64 -7.97
C TYR A 145 3.65 -1.51 -8.46
N GLU A 146 4.03 -2.52 -7.67
CA GLU A 146 5.14 -3.42 -7.97
C GLU A 146 4.72 -4.65 -8.80
N GLN A 147 3.40 -4.91 -8.95
CA GLN A 147 2.88 -6.13 -9.55
C GLN A 147 3.43 -6.43 -10.94
N GLU A 148 3.50 -5.43 -11.80
CA GLU A 148 3.95 -5.57 -13.19
C GLU A 148 5.42 -6.00 -13.26
N ALA A 149 6.28 -5.40 -12.43
CA ALA A 149 7.69 -5.78 -12.34
C ALA A 149 7.86 -7.23 -11.86
N TYR A 150 7.05 -7.67 -10.88
CA TYR A 150 7.09 -9.07 -10.45
C TYR A 150 6.58 -10.04 -11.51
N GLU A 151 5.53 -9.67 -12.24
CA GLU A 151 5.00 -10.51 -13.34
C GLU A 151 6.02 -10.68 -14.46
N ASP A 152 6.77 -9.64 -14.79
CA ASP A 152 7.83 -9.71 -15.79
C ASP A 152 8.97 -10.61 -15.33
N LEU A 153 9.48 -10.43 -14.13
CA LEU A 153 10.54 -11.27 -13.55
C LEU A 153 10.11 -12.73 -13.38
N MET A 154 8.82 -12.99 -13.17
CA MET A 154 8.31 -14.35 -13.03
C MET A 154 8.24 -15.13 -14.36
N LYS A 155 8.27 -14.46 -15.51
CA LYS A 155 8.27 -15.12 -16.81
C LYS A 155 9.51 -16.01 -16.98
N ASP A 156 10.65 -15.53 -16.51
CA ASP A 156 11.96 -16.19 -16.62
C ASP A 156 12.34 -16.97 -15.35
N ALA A 157 11.60 -16.80 -14.26
CA ALA A 157 11.89 -17.46 -13.00
C ALA A 157 11.43 -18.93 -13.02
N PRO A 158 12.27 -19.88 -12.59
CA PRO A 158 11.89 -21.27 -12.46
C PRO A 158 10.84 -21.46 -11.36
N ARG A 159 9.95 -22.43 -11.53
CA ARG A 159 8.90 -22.73 -10.55
C ARG A 159 9.47 -23.48 -9.34
N MET A 160 8.88 -23.26 -8.17
CA MET A 160 9.13 -24.11 -7.01
C MET A 160 8.87 -25.58 -7.31
N ASP A 161 9.58 -26.48 -6.63
CA ASP A 161 9.54 -27.94 -6.82
C ASP A 161 9.95 -28.40 -8.22
N SER A 162 10.58 -27.54 -9.04
CA SER A 162 11.17 -27.93 -10.30
C SER A 162 12.44 -28.74 -10.08
N PHE A 163 12.64 -29.76 -10.93
CA PHE A 163 13.88 -30.51 -10.98
C PHE A 163 14.85 -29.81 -11.92
N VAL A 164 16.04 -29.53 -11.42
CA VAL A 164 17.06 -28.72 -12.11
C VAL A 164 18.42 -29.38 -12.08
N GLU A 165 19.21 -29.06 -13.08
CA GLU A 165 20.60 -29.35 -13.17
C GLU A 165 21.40 -28.11 -12.80
N THR A 166 22.38 -28.30 -11.91
CA THR A 166 23.26 -27.24 -11.42
C THR A 166 24.71 -27.62 -11.66
N PRO A 167 25.69 -26.70 -11.60
CA PRO A 167 27.11 -27.04 -11.73
C PRO A 167 27.58 -28.10 -10.72
N ASP A 168 26.94 -28.18 -9.56
CA ASP A 168 27.31 -29.13 -8.50
C ASP A 168 26.51 -30.45 -8.56
N GLY A 169 25.57 -30.59 -9.49
CA GLY A 169 24.76 -31.78 -9.66
C GLY A 169 23.25 -31.47 -9.79
N ALA A 170 22.47 -32.53 -9.89
CA ALA A 170 21.00 -32.41 -10.02
C ALA A 170 20.34 -32.19 -8.64
N GLY A 171 19.20 -31.50 -8.66
CA GLY A 171 18.47 -31.25 -7.43
C GLY A 171 17.08 -30.66 -7.66
N THR A 172 16.40 -30.35 -6.55
CA THR A 172 15.05 -29.78 -6.56
C THR A 172 15.05 -28.37 -5.96
N ILE A 173 14.36 -27.45 -6.61
CA ILE A 173 14.20 -26.07 -6.15
C ILE A 173 13.28 -26.05 -4.93
N ILE A 174 13.77 -25.52 -3.82
CA ILE A 174 13.02 -25.36 -2.56
C ILE A 174 12.47 -23.95 -2.39
N SER A 175 13.19 -22.94 -2.85
CA SER A 175 12.71 -21.56 -2.81
C SER A 175 13.27 -20.74 -3.98
N VAL A 176 12.50 -19.76 -4.42
CA VAL A 176 12.84 -18.83 -5.50
C VAL A 176 12.80 -17.42 -4.94
N ASN A 177 13.87 -16.66 -5.12
CA ASN A 177 13.90 -15.23 -4.87
C ASN A 177 13.87 -14.51 -6.21
N THR A 178 12.67 -14.12 -6.61
CA THR A 178 12.40 -13.53 -7.93
C THR A 178 13.18 -12.24 -8.15
N LEU A 179 13.23 -11.34 -7.16
CA LEU A 179 13.92 -10.04 -7.29
C LEU A 179 15.45 -10.14 -7.38
N ARG A 180 16.03 -11.19 -6.81
CA ARG A 180 17.49 -11.41 -6.86
C ARG A 180 17.87 -12.41 -7.94
N GLU A 181 16.91 -12.96 -8.66
CA GLU A 181 17.09 -14.01 -9.65
C GLU A 181 17.88 -15.21 -9.12
N LYS A 182 17.64 -15.58 -7.85
CA LYS A 182 18.33 -16.67 -7.17
C LYS A 182 17.37 -17.73 -6.70
N VAL A 183 17.82 -18.98 -6.82
CA VAL A 183 17.12 -20.16 -6.33
C VAL A 183 17.92 -20.89 -5.29
N ARG A 184 17.23 -21.47 -4.34
CA ARG A 184 17.82 -22.43 -3.39
C ARG A 184 17.44 -23.82 -3.82
N VAL A 185 18.45 -24.62 -4.06
CA VAL A 185 18.32 -26.00 -4.56
C VAL A 185 18.81 -26.95 -3.49
N ARG A 186 18.05 -28.02 -3.28
CA ARG A 186 18.46 -29.18 -2.51
C ARG A 186 19.01 -30.19 -3.50
N LEU A 187 20.31 -30.45 -3.43
CA LEU A 187 20.99 -31.41 -4.28
C LEU A 187 20.60 -32.85 -3.89
N ASP A 188 20.50 -33.73 -4.88
CA ASP A 188 20.19 -35.14 -4.64
C ASP A 188 21.35 -35.86 -3.95
N ASP A 189 22.60 -35.48 -4.24
CA ASP A 189 23.83 -36.03 -3.62
C ASP A 189 24.07 -35.53 -2.19
N ALA A 190 23.47 -34.40 -1.77
CA ALA A 190 23.63 -33.79 -0.46
C ALA A 190 22.31 -33.17 0.02
N PRO A 191 21.31 -34.00 0.43
CA PRO A 191 19.96 -33.53 0.73
C PRO A 191 19.86 -32.61 1.95
N ASP A 192 20.84 -32.66 2.84
CA ASP A 192 20.89 -31.80 4.04
C ASP A 192 21.45 -30.41 3.77
N THR A 193 22.07 -30.21 2.58
CA THR A 193 22.73 -28.95 2.23
C THR A 193 21.90 -28.20 1.17
N LEU A 194 21.49 -26.97 1.51
CA LEU A 194 20.83 -26.09 0.55
C LEU A 194 21.86 -25.16 -0.08
N LYS A 195 22.05 -25.24 -1.39
CA LYS A 195 22.90 -24.31 -2.14
C LYS A 195 22.08 -23.28 -2.89
N THR A 196 22.67 -22.11 -3.09
CA THR A 196 22.02 -20.99 -3.79
C THR A 196 22.74 -20.75 -5.12
N TYR A 197 21.95 -20.72 -6.20
CA TYR A 197 22.42 -20.47 -7.56
C TYR A 197 21.68 -19.29 -8.17
N HIS A 198 22.29 -18.65 -9.14
CA HIS A 198 21.60 -17.69 -10.00
C HIS A 198 20.75 -18.44 -11.03
N ASN A 199 19.64 -17.83 -11.50
CA ASN A 199 18.75 -18.49 -12.47
C ASN A 199 19.46 -18.90 -13.75
N SER A 200 20.48 -18.14 -14.18
CA SER A 200 21.28 -18.41 -15.36
C SER A 200 22.25 -19.60 -15.20
N GLU A 201 22.56 -20.02 -13.96
CA GLU A 201 23.48 -21.13 -13.67
C GLU A 201 22.79 -22.49 -13.65
N ILE A 202 21.47 -22.51 -13.76
CA ILE A 202 20.67 -23.72 -13.66
C ILE A 202 19.93 -24.01 -14.96
N ARG A 203 19.77 -25.28 -15.24
CA ARG A 203 18.94 -25.77 -16.34
C ARG A 203 17.71 -26.47 -15.79
N VAL A 204 16.53 -25.97 -16.12
CA VAL A 204 15.27 -26.62 -15.71
C VAL A 204 15.03 -27.86 -16.58
N VAL A 205 15.09 -29.03 -15.97
CA VAL A 205 14.81 -30.30 -16.63
C VAL A 205 13.33 -30.62 -16.59
N ARG A 206 12.68 -30.33 -15.46
CA ARG A 206 11.22 -30.52 -15.30
C ARG A 206 10.65 -29.39 -14.45
N SER A 207 9.59 -28.77 -14.91
CA SER A 207 8.90 -27.69 -14.21
C SER A 207 7.84 -28.19 -13.24
N GLY A 208 7.87 -27.70 -11.98
CA GLY A 208 6.86 -27.95 -10.95
C GLY A 208 6.96 -29.33 -10.29
N LYS A 209 5.94 -29.64 -9.45
CA LYS A 209 5.86 -30.89 -8.67
C LYS A 209 5.80 -32.14 -9.55
N GLY A 210 6.50 -33.20 -9.15
CA GLY A 210 6.45 -34.51 -9.80
C GLY A 210 7.64 -35.36 -9.40
N LYS A 211 7.63 -36.64 -9.83
CA LYS A 211 8.75 -37.55 -9.65
C LYS A 211 9.94 -37.12 -10.52
N ARG A 212 11.15 -37.58 -10.16
CA ARG A 212 12.34 -37.42 -10.99
C ARG A 212 12.03 -37.91 -12.41
N PRO A 213 12.48 -37.22 -13.49
CA PRO A 213 12.27 -37.69 -14.86
C PRO A 213 12.85 -39.09 -15.05
N GLU A 214 12.05 -40.00 -15.58
CA GLU A 214 12.53 -41.34 -15.89
C GLU A 214 13.61 -41.25 -16.97
N GLY A 215 14.74 -41.95 -16.76
CA GLY A 215 15.85 -41.92 -17.70
C GLY A 215 16.82 -40.74 -17.58
N TYR A 216 16.64 -39.86 -16.59
CA TYR A 216 17.63 -38.80 -16.37
C TYR A 216 18.96 -39.37 -15.89
N VAL A 217 20.00 -39.24 -16.73
CA VAL A 217 21.39 -39.56 -16.41
C VAL A 217 22.12 -38.25 -16.12
N GLN A 218 22.72 -38.16 -14.93
CA GLN A 218 23.50 -36.97 -14.53
C GLN A 218 24.70 -36.85 -15.46
N PRO A 219 24.96 -35.69 -16.10
CA PRO A 219 26.16 -35.51 -16.90
C PRO A 219 27.41 -35.67 -16.02
N PRO A 220 28.53 -36.18 -16.58
CA PRO A 220 29.77 -36.34 -15.86
C PRO A 220 30.23 -34.97 -15.35
N LYS A 221 30.66 -34.88 -14.08
CA LYS A 221 31.29 -33.71 -13.51
C LYS A 221 32.59 -33.45 -14.23
N GLU A 222 32.74 -32.29 -14.89
CA GLU A 222 34.03 -31.84 -15.43
C GLU A 222 34.95 -31.39 -14.28
#